data_6ecf5ca8bd3ac84b8b208eaaaffebfc3
#
_entry.id   6ecf5ca8bd3ac84b8b208eaaaffebfc3
#
_cell.length_a   1.000
_cell.length_b   1.000
_cell.length_c   1.000
_cell.angle_alpha   90.00
_cell.angle_beta   90.00
_cell.angle_gamma   90.00
#
_symmetry.space_group_name_H-M   'P 1'
#
loop_
_entity.id
_entity.type
_entity.pdbx_description
1 polymer ?
#
loop_
_entity_poly.entity_id
_entity_poly.type
_entity_poly.pdbx_seq_one_letter_code
_entity_poly.pdbx_strand_id
1 'polypeptide(L)'
;MPGVVTMDTPRWFIGTPGPDEDPSVAEPVAVGITTTVAFGEFRNVIAIREGGIDAIDNEIKYYAPGVGVIFNDPKLKSLHQDSFELINLIELSPEGLAEASQVALDLEDHARSVASDVYGSVPVSERIK
;
A
#
# COMPACT_ATOMS: atom_id res chain seq x y z
N MET A 1 6.25 7.37 1.19
CA MET A 1 5.45 8.11 2.19
C MET A 1 6.40 8.87 3.11
N PRO A 2 6.09 10.11 3.53
CA PRO A 2 6.88 10.83 4.54
C PRO A 2 7.02 10.02 5.83
N GLY A 3 8.14 10.16 6.56
CA GLY A 3 8.38 9.40 7.79
C GLY A 3 7.43 9.76 8.95
N VAL A 4 6.91 10.98 8.96
CA VAL A 4 5.85 11.44 9.86
C VAL A 4 4.81 12.18 9.04
N VAL A 5 3.56 11.78 9.17
CA VAL A 5 2.43 12.41 8.47
C VAL A 5 1.57 13.18 9.46
N THR A 6 1.33 14.44 9.16
CA THR A 6 0.43 15.34 9.89
C THR A 6 -0.58 15.94 8.92
N MET A 7 -1.59 16.65 9.41
CA MET A 7 -2.54 17.36 8.53
C MET A 7 -1.88 18.47 7.69
N ASP A 8 -0.72 18.96 8.14
CA ASP A 8 0.07 19.99 7.41
C ASP A 8 1.07 19.37 6.44
N THR A 9 1.14 18.04 6.34
CA THR A 9 2.01 17.37 5.38
C THR A 9 1.57 17.71 3.96
N PRO A 10 2.44 18.31 3.13
CA PRO A 10 2.06 18.67 1.78
C PRO A 10 1.79 17.40 0.94
N ARG A 11 1.00 17.55 -0.10
CA ARG A 11 0.80 16.51 -1.11
C ARG A 11 2.14 16.01 -1.67
N TRP A 12 2.27 14.72 -1.85
CA TRP A 12 3.49 14.10 -2.41
C TRP A 12 3.15 13.12 -3.54
N PHE A 13 4.12 12.88 -4.40
CA PHE A 13 3.98 11.87 -5.46
C PHE A 13 4.10 10.46 -4.90
N ILE A 14 3.28 9.55 -5.43
CA ILE A 14 3.35 8.11 -5.18
C ILE A 14 3.69 7.40 -6.49
N GLY A 15 4.87 6.79 -6.52
CA GLY A 15 5.39 6.14 -7.73
C GLY A 15 5.97 7.13 -8.75
N THR A 16 6.53 6.56 -9.79
CA THR A 16 7.01 7.30 -10.97
C THR A 16 6.04 6.99 -12.10
N PRO A 17 5.37 7.99 -12.68
CA PRO A 17 4.45 7.75 -13.78
C PRO A 17 5.18 7.18 -14.99
N GLY A 18 4.52 6.30 -15.73
CA GLY A 18 4.96 5.88 -17.05
C GLY A 18 4.95 7.05 -18.05
N PRO A 19 5.49 6.87 -19.26
CA PRO A 19 5.60 7.93 -20.25
C PRO A 19 4.27 8.60 -20.63
N ASP A 20 3.15 7.86 -20.52
CA ASP A 20 1.81 8.27 -20.91
C ASP A 20 0.82 8.26 -19.71
N GLU A 21 1.34 8.20 -18.49
CA GLU A 21 0.52 8.15 -17.27
C GLU A 21 0.57 9.48 -16.51
N ASP A 22 -0.59 9.93 -16.04
CA ASP A 22 -0.66 11.05 -15.13
C ASP A 22 -0.04 10.67 -13.76
N PRO A 23 0.73 11.57 -13.14
CA PRO A 23 1.34 11.28 -11.86
C PRO A 23 0.26 11.09 -10.78
N SER A 24 0.40 10.00 -10.01
CA SER A 24 -0.41 9.77 -8.83
C SER A 24 0.16 10.52 -7.62
N VAL A 25 -0.72 11.05 -6.82
CA VAL A 25 -0.39 11.85 -5.63
C VAL A 25 -1.11 11.33 -4.40
N ALA A 26 -0.54 11.63 -3.24
CA ALA A 26 -1.14 11.32 -1.95
C ALA A 26 -1.18 12.57 -1.08
N GLU A 27 -2.21 12.67 -0.24
CA GLU A 27 -2.36 13.74 0.75
C GLU A 27 -3.11 13.24 1.99
N PRO A 28 -2.79 13.73 3.20
CA PRO A 28 -3.51 13.34 4.40
C PRO A 28 -4.92 13.96 4.40
N VAL A 29 -5.91 13.16 4.77
CA VAL A 29 -7.31 13.62 4.96
C VAL A 29 -7.75 13.51 6.41
N ALA A 30 -7.11 12.63 7.20
CA ALA A 30 -7.28 12.57 8.65
C ALA A 30 -6.04 11.95 9.30
N VAL A 31 -5.73 12.36 10.52
CA VAL A 31 -4.59 11.85 11.31
C VAL A 31 -5.04 11.63 12.75
N GLY A 32 -4.56 10.53 13.36
CA GLY A 32 -4.84 10.22 14.78
C GLY A 32 -6.28 9.77 15.04
N ILE A 33 -6.98 9.28 14.02
CA ILE A 33 -8.36 8.82 14.17
C ILE A 33 -8.43 7.38 14.68
N THR A 34 -9.61 6.99 15.13
CA THR A 34 -9.97 5.60 15.43
C THR A 34 -10.80 5.05 14.29
N THR A 35 -10.44 3.85 13.82
CA THR A 35 -11.13 3.15 12.72
C THR A 35 -11.43 1.72 13.14
N THR A 36 -12.67 1.28 12.94
CA THR A 36 -13.09 -0.10 13.19
C THR A 36 -13.25 -0.82 11.86
N VAL A 37 -12.63 -1.98 11.75
CA VAL A 37 -12.72 -2.91 10.63
C VAL A 37 -13.16 -4.28 11.14
N ALA A 38 -13.42 -5.25 10.26
CA ALA A 38 -13.87 -6.59 10.66
C ALA A 38 -12.92 -7.30 11.62
N PHE A 39 -11.60 -7.05 11.51
CA PHE A 39 -10.59 -7.58 12.44
C PHE A 39 -10.70 -6.96 13.84
N GLY A 40 -11.04 -5.67 13.97
CA GLY A 40 -11.11 -4.97 15.25
C GLY A 40 -10.94 -3.44 15.14
N GLU A 41 -10.73 -2.80 16.30
CA GLU A 41 -10.53 -1.36 16.41
C GLU A 41 -9.03 -1.01 16.38
N PHE A 42 -8.68 -0.05 15.52
CA PHE A 42 -7.34 0.54 15.43
C PHE A 42 -7.37 2.01 15.82
N ARG A 43 -6.34 2.44 16.56
CA ARG A 43 -6.17 3.83 17.02
C ARG A 43 -4.96 4.47 16.34
N ASN A 44 -4.92 5.80 16.34
CA ASN A 44 -3.87 6.58 15.68
C ASN A 44 -3.75 6.26 14.17
N VAL A 45 -4.87 5.94 13.55
CA VAL A 45 -4.95 5.68 12.11
C VAL A 45 -4.77 6.98 11.34
N ILE A 46 -4.09 6.88 10.21
CA ILE A 46 -3.91 7.95 9.23
C ILE A 46 -4.74 7.59 8.00
N ALA A 47 -5.61 8.49 7.55
CA ALA A 47 -6.33 8.36 6.31
C ALA A 47 -5.65 9.21 5.22
N ILE A 48 -5.27 8.59 4.13
CA ILE A 48 -4.56 9.19 2.99
C ILE A 48 -5.46 9.08 1.77
N ARG A 49 -5.68 10.21 1.08
CA ARG A 49 -6.26 10.21 -0.26
C ARG A 49 -5.16 9.92 -1.27
N GLU A 50 -5.37 8.96 -2.14
CA GLU A 50 -4.46 8.58 -3.22
C GLU A 50 -5.20 8.58 -4.56
N GLY A 51 -4.52 8.99 -5.63
CA GLY A 51 -5.08 9.01 -6.99
C GLY A 51 -4.38 10.01 -7.91
N GLY A 52 -4.88 10.18 -9.10
CA GLY A 52 -4.39 11.18 -10.06
C GLY A 52 -4.60 12.61 -9.56
N ILE A 53 -3.80 13.56 -10.04
CA ILE A 53 -3.86 14.97 -9.61
C ILE A 53 -5.26 15.55 -9.78
N ASP A 54 -5.91 15.26 -10.89
CA ASP A 54 -7.24 15.75 -11.26
C ASP A 54 -8.28 14.60 -11.31
N ALA A 55 -7.93 13.44 -10.77
CA ALA A 55 -8.74 12.25 -10.96
C ALA A 55 -10.02 12.27 -10.11
N ILE A 56 -11.08 11.83 -10.75
CA ILE A 56 -12.39 11.58 -10.13
C ILE A 56 -12.34 10.28 -9.30
N ASP A 57 -11.38 9.40 -9.56
CA ASP A 57 -11.23 8.05 -9.04
C ASP A 57 -10.32 7.94 -7.80
N ASN A 58 -10.24 8.98 -7.01
CA ASN A 58 -9.45 8.98 -5.77
C ASN A 58 -10.02 7.98 -4.75
N GLU A 59 -9.13 7.21 -4.14
CA GLU A 59 -9.42 6.33 -3.01
C GLU A 59 -8.88 6.89 -1.69
N ILE A 60 -9.46 6.45 -0.57
CA ILE A 60 -8.92 6.75 0.75
C ILE A 60 -8.43 5.47 1.38
N LYS A 61 -7.13 5.41 1.66
CA LYS A 61 -6.49 4.32 2.38
C LYS A 61 -6.27 4.68 3.84
N TYR A 62 -6.63 3.76 4.72
CA TYR A 62 -6.51 3.90 6.17
C TYR A 62 -5.33 3.06 6.65
N TYR A 63 -4.34 3.71 7.24
CA TYR A 63 -3.09 3.10 7.70
C TYR A 63 -3.05 3.04 9.21
N ALA A 64 -2.94 1.83 9.77
CA ALA A 64 -2.73 1.61 11.20
C ALA A 64 -1.25 1.44 11.53
N PRO A 65 -0.77 2.02 12.65
CA PRO A 65 0.62 1.85 13.09
C PRO A 65 1.00 0.37 13.26
N GLY A 66 2.13 -0.02 12.70
CA GLY A 66 2.66 -1.38 12.81
C GLY A 66 1.94 -2.45 11.97
N VAL A 67 0.86 -2.08 11.29
CA VAL A 67 0.06 -3.02 10.47
C VAL A 67 0.11 -2.65 8.98
N GLY A 68 -0.02 -1.38 8.65
CA GLY A 68 -0.14 -0.90 7.28
C GLY A 68 -1.58 -0.58 6.92
N VAL A 69 -1.98 -0.84 5.66
CA VAL A 69 -3.34 -0.55 5.19
C VAL A 69 -4.34 -1.53 5.81
N ILE A 70 -5.33 -0.98 6.51
CA ILE A 70 -6.40 -1.76 7.15
C ILE A 70 -7.75 -1.65 6.44
N PHE A 71 -7.93 -0.59 5.67
CA PHE A 71 -9.16 -0.33 4.92
C PHE A 71 -8.87 0.53 3.70
N ASN A 72 -9.56 0.26 2.60
CA ASN A 72 -9.59 1.09 1.41
C ASN A 72 -11.03 1.47 1.08
N ASP A 73 -11.32 2.77 1.06
CA ASP A 73 -12.64 3.32 0.72
C ASP A 73 -12.57 4.02 -0.64
N PRO A 74 -13.09 3.42 -1.72
CA PRO A 74 -13.22 4.09 -2.98
C PRO A 74 -14.29 5.18 -2.87
N LYS A 75 -13.90 6.45 -2.98
CA LYS A 75 -14.80 7.61 -2.85
C LYS A 75 -15.93 7.63 -3.86
N LEU A 76 -15.66 7.14 -5.04
CA LEU A 76 -16.66 6.89 -6.04
C LEU A 76 -16.81 5.38 -6.14
N LYS A 77 -18.00 4.89 -5.92
CA LYS A 77 -18.39 3.51 -6.28
C LYS A 77 -18.37 3.40 -7.82
N SER A 78 -17.21 3.70 -8.40
CA SER A 78 -16.97 3.42 -9.80
C SER A 78 -16.91 1.90 -9.94
N LEU A 79 -17.43 1.38 -11.03
CA LEU A 79 -17.50 -0.05 -11.32
C LEU A 79 -16.12 -0.74 -11.42
N HIS A 80 -15.03 -0.02 -11.14
CA HIS A 80 -13.64 -0.44 -11.33
C HIS A 80 -12.73 -0.25 -10.12
N GLN A 81 -13.26 0.21 -8.98
CA GLN A 81 -12.46 0.34 -7.76
C GLN A 81 -12.90 -0.68 -6.72
N ASP A 82 -11.95 -1.50 -6.30
CA ASP A 82 -12.15 -2.48 -5.25
C ASP A 82 -12.04 -1.82 -3.87
N SER A 83 -12.95 -2.17 -2.97
CA SER A 83 -12.77 -1.90 -1.54
C SER A 83 -12.20 -3.13 -0.88
N PHE A 84 -11.35 -2.96 0.11
CA PHE A 84 -10.91 -4.06 0.97
C PHE A 84 -10.88 -3.63 2.43
N GLU A 85 -10.97 -4.61 3.30
CA GLU A 85 -10.99 -4.45 4.74
C GLU A 85 -10.15 -5.56 5.38
N LEU A 86 -9.36 -5.22 6.40
CA LEU A 86 -8.57 -6.19 7.14
C LEU A 86 -9.51 -7.13 7.94
N ILE A 87 -9.44 -8.41 7.62
CA ILE A 87 -10.22 -9.46 8.28
C ILE A 87 -9.37 -10.36 9.18
N ASN A 88 -8.06 -10.39 8.97
CA ASN A 88 -7.13 -11.19 9.78
C ASN A 88 -5.73 -10.58 9.76
N LEU A 89 -4.99 -10.77 10.85
CA LEU A 89 -3.61 -10.37 11.02
C LEU A 89 -2.87 -11.52 11.71
N ILE A 90 -1.80 -11.98 11.10
CA ILE A 90 -0.98 -13.07 11.61
C ILE A 90 0.44 -12.57 11.83
N GLU A 91 0.92 -12.65 13.06
CA GLU A 91 2.33 -12.43 13.38
C GLU A 91 3.09 -13.74 13.13
N LEU A 92 4.08 -13.68 12.24
CA LEU A 92 4.89 -14.84 11.91
C LEU A 92 5.98 -15.05 12.96
N SER A 93 6.23 -16.30 13.32
CA SER A 93 7.46 -16.67 14.06
C SER A 93 8.68 -16.37 13.20
N PRO A 94 9.92 -16.33 13.79
CA PRO A 94 11.14 -16.16 13.00
C PRO A 94 11.28 -17.21 11.88
N GLU A 95 10.88 -18.45 12.14
CA GLU A 95 10.89 -19.54 11.16
C GLU A 95 9.86 -19.29 10.04
N GLY A 96 8.63 -18.91 10.41
CA GLY A 96 7.57 -18.56 9.46
C GLY A 96 7.94 -17.36 8.60
N LEU A 97 8.63 -16.36 9.17
CA LEU A 97 9.13 -15.21 8.41
C LEU A 97 10.22 -15.64 7.42
N ALA A 98 11.13 -16.54 7.82
CA ALA A 98 12.16 -17.05 6.94
C ALA A 98 11.57 -17.86 5.77
N GLU A 99 10.55 -18.68 6.02
CA GLU A 99 9.81 -19.41 5.00
C GLU A 99 9.08 -18.49 4.05
N ALA A 100 8.31 -17.52 4.55
CA ALA A 100 7.61 -16.53 3.75
C ALA A 100 8.57 -15.70 2.86
N SER A 101 9.73 -15.31 3.42
CA SER A 101 10.77 -14.61 2.66
C SER A 101 11.35 -15.48 1.54
N GLN A 102 11.55 -16.78 1.76
CA GLN A 102 12.01 -17.67 0.72
C GLN A 102 11.00 -17.79 -0.41
N VAL A 103 9.73 -18.00 -0.07
CA VAL A 103 8.64 -18.06 -1.06
C VAL A 103 8.57 -16.77 -1.90
N ALA A 104 8.73 -15.60 -1.27
CA ALA A 104 8.72 -14.33 -1.99
C ALA A 104 9.88 -14.22 -2.99
N LEU A 105 11.10 -14.64 -2.61
CA LEU A 105 12.27 -14.66 -3.50
C LEU A 105 12.10 -15.65 -4.65
N ASP A 106 11.55 -16.84 -4.37
CA ASP A 106 11.30 -17.85 -5.40
C ASP A 106 10.25 -17.36 -6.43
N LEU A 107 9.23 -16.62 -5.97
CA LEU A 107 8.24 -15.98 -6.85
C LEU A 107 8.85 -14.87 -7.70
N GLU A 108 9.77 -14.08 -7.14
CA GLU A 108 10.50 -13.05 -7.89
C GLU A 108 11.37 -13.68 -8.98
N ASP A 109 12.13 -14.73 -8.67
CA ASP A 109 12.93 -15.46 -9.63
C ASP A 109 12.08 -16.06 -10.75
N HIS A 110 10.93 -16.63 -10.39
CA HIS A 110 9.96 -17.12 -11.36
C HIS A 110 9.46 -16.00 -12.27
N ALA A 111 9.04 -14.85 -11.71
CA ALA A 111 8.56 -13.72 -12.49
C ALA A 111 9.61 -13.21 -13.48
N ARG A 112 10.89 -13.14 -13.07
CA ARG A 112 12.01 -12.78 -13.96
C ARG A 112 12.20 -13.79 -15.10
N SER A 113 11.98 -15.07 -14.84
CA SER A 113 12.14 -16.12 -15.84
C SER A 113 11.05 -16.12 -16.91
N VAL A 114 9.81 -15.77 -16.53
CA VAL A 114 8.62 -15.84 -17.43
C VAL A 114 8.25 -14.50 -18.05
N ALA A 115 8.67 -13.39 -17.44
CA ALA A 115 8.36 -12.01 -17.90
C ALA A 115 9.60 -11.11 -17.76
N SER A 116 10.69 -11.53 -18.40
CA SER A 116 11.99 -10.84 -18.33
C SER A 116 11.99 -9.45 -18.96
N ASP A 117 11.09 -9.16 -19.86
CA ASP A 117 10.84 -7.85 -20.46
C ASP A 117 10.27 -6.85 -19.43
N VAL A 118 9.53 -7.33 -18.44
CA VAL A 118 8.96 -6.52 -17.36
C VAL A 118 9.91 -6.45 -16.16
N TYR A 119 10.41 -7.59 -15.69
CA TYR A 119 11.14 -7.70 -14.42
C TYR A 119 12.67 -7.72 -14.56
N GLY A 120 13.21 -7.92 -15.75
CA GLY A 120 14.64 -8.09 -15.97
C GLY A 120 15.50 -6.87 -15.62
N SER A 121 14.93 -5.67 -15.64
CA SER A 121 15.60 -4.41 -15.29
C SER A 121 15.46 -4.05 -13.80
N VAL A 122 14.61 -4.74 -13.04
CA VAL A 122 14.40 -4.47 -11.61
C VAL A 122 15.55 -5.09 -10.81
N PRO A 123 16.16 -4.39 -9.84
CA PRO A 123 17.17 -4.98 -8.96
C PRO A 123 16.66 -6.23 -8.26
N VAL A 124 17.54 -7.23 -8.10
CA VAL A 124 17.19 -8.46 -7.36
C VAL A 124 17.01 -8.12 -5.89
N SER A 125 15.93 -8.63 -5.28
CA SER A 125 15.69 -8.47 -3.85
C SER A 125 16.67 -9.31 -3.04
N GLU A 126 17.10 -8.79 -1.89
CA GLU A 126 17.97 -9.49 -0.95
C GLU A 126 17.19 -9.79 0.33
N ARG A 127 17.54 -10.88 1.00
CA ARG A 127 16.99 -11.19 2.32
C ARG A 127 17.37 -10.07 3.30
N ILE A 128 16.37 -9.55 4.01
CA ILE A 128 16.62 -8.72 5.19
C ILE A 128 17.25 -9.61 6.26
N LYS A 129 18.44 -9.22 6.71
CA LYS A 129 19.19 -9.94 7.77
C LYS A 129 18.68 -9.55 9.14
#